data_f81dd807b51f8d9f85da0add6845e98c
#
_entry.id   f81dd807b51f8d9f85da0add6845e98c
#
_cell.length_a   1.000
_cell.length_b   1.000
_cell.length_c   1.000
_cell.angle_alpha   90.00
_cell.angle_beta   90.00
_cell.angle_gamma   90.00
#
_symmetry.space_group_name_H-M   'P 1'
#
loop_
_entity.id
_entity.type
_entity.pdbx_description
1 polymer ?
#
loop_
_entity_poly.entity_id
_entity_poly.type
_entity_poly.pdbx_seq_one_letter_code
_entity_poly.pdbx_strand_id
1 'polypeptide(L)'
;MKKRYSTVAKTDKSKKSFLQSNNTYIALVSLVFLALLFISACRPKPSSEDILMSDEDSVSALDKKLKKAENIEENIRNSYARLAAERSDLCPKLIQEEVGNQVIERTKEVMTDNHCDYFLYLREGQNISVSVSDNQIEALLIVPTLHNFANGDYRVDSYDKHIIRLTYNGATYKPKNLVYDVAVTVYD
;
A
#
# COMPACT_ATOMS: atom_id res chain seq x y z
N MET A 1 52.78 -37.70 12.87
CA MET A 1 52.27 -36.34 12.64
C MET A 1 51.51 -35.88 13.87
N LYS A 2 52.07 -34.92 14.64
CA LYS A 2 51.50 -34.39 15.91
C LYS A 2 50.59 -33.20 15.62
N LYS A 3 49.29 -33.26 15.93
CA LYS A 3 48.40 -32.12 15.94
C LYS A 3 48.56 -31.38 17.27
N ARG A 4 48.92 -30.08 17.18
CA ARG A 4 48.94 -29.16 18.31
C ARG A 4 47.59 -28.52 18.44
N TYR A 5 46.95 -28.63 19.58
CA TYR A 5 45.78 -27.84 19.97
C TYR A 5 46.23 -26.54 20.61
N SER A 6 45.80 -25.41 20.05
CA SER A 6 46.04 -24.10 20.61
C SER A 6 44.83 -23.70 21.47
N THR A 7 45.07 -23.52 22.76
CA THR A 7 44.07 -23.09 23.75
C THR A 7 44.00 -21.58 23.69
N VAL A 8 42.87 -20.98 23.32
CA VAL A 8 42.64 -19.54 23.39
C VAL A 8 41.96 -19.22 24.70
N ALA A 9 42.62 -18.40 25.52
CA ALA A 9 42.13 -17.89 26.78
C ALA A 9 41.03 -16.86 26.56
N LYS A 10 39.90 -17.06 27.21
CA LYS A 10 38.73 -16.20 27.21
C LYS A 10 38.89 -15.18 28.32
N THR A 11 39.18 -13.91 27.99
CA THR A 11 39.22 -12.81 28.95
C THR A 11 37.81 -12.31 29.21
N ASP A 12 37.37 -12.49 30.43
CA ASP A 12 36.18 -11.96 31.05
C ASP A 12 36.35 -10.47 31.38
N LYS A 13 35.77 -9.55 30.61
CA LYS A 13 35.65 -8.12 30.89
C LYS A 13 34.30 -7.59 30.41
N SER A 14 33.24 -7.90 31.13
CA SER A 14 32.00 -7.16 30.99
C SER A 14 31.10 -7.29 32.21
N LYS A 15 31.47 -6.65 33.29
CA LYS A 15 30.58 -6.41 34.44
C LYS A 15 30.92 -5.08 35.14
N LYS A 16 30.77 -3.94 34.47
CA LYS A 16 30.78 -2.63 35.13
C LYS A 16 30.11 -1.51 34.28
N SER A 17 29.00 -1.72 33.65
CA SER A 17 28.29 -0.58 33.03
C SER A 17 26.75 -0.63 33.17
N PHE A 18 26.21 -1.55 33.97
CA PHE A 18 24.75 -1.72 34.07
C PHE A 18 24.10 -0.95 35.24
N LEU A 19 24.84 -0.27 36.09
CA LEU A 19 24.29 0.42 37.27
C LEU A 19 24.18 1.95 37.14
N GLN A 20 24.63 2.55 36.03
CA GLN A 20 24.58 4.01 35.85
C GLN A 20 23.41 4.47 34.93
N SER A 21 22.71 3.57 34.29
CA SER A 21 21.60 3.88 33.36
C SER A 21 20.24 4.08 34.04
N ASN A 22 20.04 3.54 35.24
CA ASN A 22 18.69 3.54 35.84
C ASN A 22 18.27 4.89 36.46
N ASN A 23 19.22 5.72 36.89
CA ASN A 23 18.90 7.03 37.50
C ASN A 23 18.47 8.08 36.46
N THR A 24 19.02 8.03 35.26
CA THR A 24 18.62 8.94 34.16
C THR A 24 17.24 8.58 33.60
N TYR A 25 16.89 7.31 33.59
CA TYR A 25 15.56 6.87 33.14
C TYR A 25 14.45 7.28 34.12
N ILE A 26 14.71 7.16 35.42
CA ILE A 26 13.73 7.57 36.46
C ILE A 26 13.51 9.08 36.40
N ALA A 27 14.56 9.88 36.18
CA ALA A 27 14.46 11.33 36.04
C ALA A 27 13.66 11.77 34.82
N LEU A 28 13.85 11.10 33.66
CA LEU A 28 13.11 11.36 32.42
C LEU A 28 11.63 10.96 32.53
N VAL A 29 11.32 9.83 33.12
CA VAL A 29 9.91 9.38 33.32
C VAL A 29 9.19 10.32 34.27
N SER A 30 9.84 10.81 35.34
CA SER A 30 9.24 11.78 36.25
C SER A 30 8.93 13.11 35.58
N LEU A 31 9.80 13.58 34.67
CA LEU A 31 9.62 14.85 33.95
C LEU A 31 8.46 14.79 32.95
N VAL A 32 8.28 13.63 32.28
CA VAL A 32 7.14 13.38 31.39
C VAL A 32 5.81 13.31 32.15
N PHE A 33 5.79 12.69 33.33
CA PHE A 33 4.59 12.66 34.18
C PHE A 33 4.19 14.05 34.68
N LEU A 34 5.17 14.90 35.04
CA LEU A 34 4.89 16.27 35.45
C LEU A 34 4.32 17.10 34.30
N ALA A 35 4.82 16.92 33.07
CA ALA A 35 4.32 17.62 31.88
C ALA A 35 2.87 17.22 31.54
N LEU A 36 2.50 15.97 31.74
CA LEU A 36 1.12 15.48 31.50
C LEU A 36 0.09 16.05 32.50
N LEU A 37 0.51 16.40 33.71
CA LEU A 37 -0.40 17.01 34.71
C LEU A 37 -0.74 18.46 34.38
N PHE A 38 0.11 19.19 33.65
CA PHE A 38 -0.17 20.58 33.26
C PHE A 38 -1.13 20.70 32.06
N ILE A 39 -1.31 19.64 31.26
CA ILE A 39 -2.22 19.66 30.10
C ILE A 39 -3.69 19.48 30.53
N SER A 40 -3.94 18.98 31.77
CA SER A 40 -5.30 18.77 32.26
C SER A 40 -6.01 20.02 32.80
N ALA A 41 -5.34 21.16 32.90
CA ALA A 41 -5.88 22.37 33.53
C ALA A 41 -6.56 23.34 32.56
N CYS A 42 -6.49 23.14 31.23
CA CYS A 42 -7.21 23.96 30.26
C CYS A 42 -8.45 23.23 29.72
N ARG A 43 -9.47 23.02 30.58
CA ARG A 43 -10.83 22.78 30.10
C ARG A 43 -11.51 24.14 29.93
N PRO A 44 -11.86 24.55 28.71
CA PRO A 44 -12.77 25.67 28.51
C PRO A 44 -14.12 25.26 29.12
N LYS A 45 -14.65 26.13 29.96
CA LYS A 45 -15.97 25.99 30.56
C LYS A 45 -17.00 25.98 29.41
N PRO A 46 -17.91 25.02 29.32
CA PRO A 46 -18.99 25.09 28.34
C PRO A 46 -19.92 26.20 28.78
N SER A 47 -19.95 27.31 28.05
CA SER A 47 -21.05 28.25 28.11
C SER A 47 -22.25 27.56 27.48
N SER A 48 -23.29 27.37 28.27
CA SER A 48 -24.61 26.96 27.82
C SER A 48 -25.20 28.09 27.00
N GLU A 49 -24.97 28.11 25.71
CA GLU A 49 -25.80 28.81 24.75
C GLU A 49 -26.44 27.72 23.88
N ASP A 50 -27.74 27.61 24.00
CA ASP A 50 -28.65 26.85 23.16
C ASP A 50 -28.41 27.22 21.68
N ILE A 51 -27.57 26.45 21.00
CA ILE A 51 -27.52 26.43 19.55
C ILE A 51 -28.33 25.21 19.12
N LEU A 52 -29.58 25.47 18.80
CA LEU A 52 -30.38 24.63 17.89
C LEU A 52 -29.65 24.65 16.52
N MET A 53 -28.55 23.91 16.43
CA MET A 53 -27.96 23.57 15.14
C MET A 53 -28.88 22.55 14.51
N SER A 54 -29.42 22.90 13.35
CA SER A 54 -30.18 22.00 12.52
C SER A 54 -29.34 20.76 12.19
N ASP A 55 -29.90 19.57 12.32
CA ASP A 55 -29.24 18.27 12.05
C ASP A 55 -28.63 18.19 10.63
N GLU A 56 -29.07 19.00 9.69
CA GLU A 56 -28.54 19.06 8.31
C GLU A 56 -27.10 19.58 8.23
N ASP A 57 -26.68 20.53 9.05
CA ASP A 57 -25.32 21.10 9.01
C ASP A 57 -24.29 20.11 9.56
N SER A 58 -24.67 19.29 10.53
CA SER A 58 -23.79 18.28 11.13
C SER A 58 -23.51 17.11 10.17
N VAL A 59 -24.51 16.68 9.41
CA VAL A 59 -24.39 15.61 8.38
C VAL A 59 -23.48 16.09 7.26
N SER A 60 -23.67 17.31 6.74
CA SER A 60 -22.82 17.89 5.69
C SER A 60 -21.34 18.00 6.11
N ALA A 61 -21.07 18.35 7.38
CA ALA A 61 -19.69 18.44 7.89
C ALA A 61 -19.04 17.06 8.04
N LEU A 62 -19.82 16.04 8.42
CA LEU A 62 -19.34 14.66 8.52
C LEU A 62 -19.01 14.08 7.14
N ASP A 63 -19.89 14.28 6.15
CA ASP A 63 -19.66 13.83 4.77
C ASP A 63 -18.40 14.45 4.16
N LYS A 64 -18.17 15.75 4.40
CA LYS A 64 -16.94 16.41 3.95
C LYS A 64 -15.67 15.83 4.60
N LYS A 65 -15.74 15.48 5.89
CA LYS A 65 -14.62 14.85 6.60
C LYS A 65 -14.36 13.44 6.06
N LEU A 66 -15.42 12.68 5.81
CA LEU A 66 -15.32 11.31 5.27
C LEU A 66 -14.67 11.33 3.88
N LYS A 67 -15.19 12.15 2.95
CA LYS A 67 -14.59 12.31 1.61
C LYS A 67 -13.13 12.75 1.64
N LYS A 68 -12.78 13.65 2.59
CA LYS A 68 -11.39 14.06 2.76
C LYS A 68 -10.50 12.91 3.24
N ALA A 69 -11.00 12.08 4.15
CA ALA A 69 -10.26 10.89 4.64
C ALA A 69 -10.06 9.86 3.53
N GLU A 70 -11.10 9.57 2.72
CA GLU A 70 -11.03 8.70 1.56
C GLU A 70 -10.00 9.19 0.53
N ASN A 71 -10.01 10.49 0.20
CA ASN A 71 -9.03 11.08 -0.70
C ASN A 71 -7.58 10.96 -0.18
N ILE A 72 -7.37 11.11 1.11
CA ILE A 72 -6.02 10.96 1.71
C ILE A 72 -5.57 9.51 1.62
N GLU A 73 -6.45 8.57 1.95
CA GLU A 73 -6.14 7.14 1.86
C GLU A 73 -5.82 6.72 0.42
N GLU A 74 -6.60 7.18 -0.56
CA GLU A 74 -6.36 6.92 -1.96
C GLU A 74 -5.02 7.50 -2.43
N ASN A 75 -4.69 8.73 -2.05
CA ASN A 75 -3.41 9.35 -2.38
C ASN A 75 -2.21 8.58 -1.80
N ILE A 76 -2.33 8.08 -0.56
CA ILE A 76 -1.29 7.25 0.05
C ILE A 76 -1.13 5.94 -0.73
N ARG A 77 -2.24 5.28 -1.06
CA ARG A 77 -2.24 4.03 -1.83
C ARG A 77 -1.64 4.22 -3.23
N ASN A 78 -2.00 5.29 -3.91
CA ASN A 78 -1.46 5.61 -5.24
C ASN A 78 0.04 5.96 -5.18
N SER A 79 0.49 6.65 -4.13
CA SER A 79 1.92 6.94 -3.93
C SER A 79 2.72 5.66 -3.72
N TYR A 80 2.22 4.73 -2.90
CA TYR A 80 2.84 3.42 -2.72
C TYR A 80 2.89 2.63 -4.03
N ALA A 81 1.77 2.56 -4.77
CA ALA A 81 1.67 1.84 -6.03
C ALA A 81 2.61 2.41 -7.12
N ARG A 82 2.86 3.72 -7.10
CA ARG A 82 3.84 4.37 -7.98
C ARG A 82 5.25 3.94 -7.66
N LEU A 83 5.64 3.93 -6.39
CA LEU A 83 6.96 3.45 -5.96
C LEU A 83 7.13 1.95 -6.22
N ALA A 84 6.08 1.16 -5.99
CA ALA A 84 6.09 -0.27 -6.28
C ALA A 84 6.22 -0.57 -7.78
N ALA A 85 5.76 0.34 -8.67
CA ALA A 85 5.88 0.18 -10.10
C ALA A 85 7.33 0.19 -10.59
N GLU A 86 8.27 0.76 -9.84
CA GLU A 86 9.70 0.72 -10.15
C GLU A 86 10.35 -0.66 -9.88
N ARG A 87 9.66 -1.55 -9.19
CA ARG A 87 10.15 -2.87 -8.81
C ARG A 87 9.31 -3.98 -9.43
N SER A 88 9.95 -5.08 -9.82
CA SER A 88 9.26 -6.25 -10.39
C SER A 88 8.49 -7.08 -9.36
N ASP A 89 8.90 -7.06 -8.09
CA ASP A 89 8.45 -7.97 -7.01
C ASP A 89 7.45 -7.34 -6.02
N LEU A 90 7.03 -6.09 -6.23
CA LEU A 90 6.08 -5.40 -5.35
C LEU A 90 4.73 -5.15 -6.05
N CYS A 91 3.66 -5.28 -5.30
CA CYS A 91 2.29 -4.99 -5.70
C CYS A 91 1.58 -4.20 -4.58
N PRO A 92 0.54 -3.43 -4.87
CA PRO A 92 0.01 -3.09 -6.20
C PRO A 92 0.90 -2.09 -6.96
N LYS A 93 0.67 -1.93 -8.29
CA LYS A 93 1.45 -1.04 -9.16
C LYS A 93 0.56 0.00 -9.82
N LEU A 94 1.04 1.25 -9.92
CA LEU A 94 0.47 2.27 -10.78
C LEU A 94 1.22 2.23 -12.11
N ILE A 95 0.55 1.83 -13.20
CA ILE A 95 1.20 1.57 -14.47
C ILE A 95 0.94 2.63 -15.54
N GLN A 96 0.09 3.60 -15.28
CA GLN A 96 -0.22 4.67 -16.20
C GLN A 96 0.56 5.93 -15.84
N GLU A 97 1.41 6.40 -16.75
CA GLU A 97 2.17 7.64 -16.63
C GLU A 97 1.50 8.80 -17.39
N GLU A 98 0.84 8.50 -18.54
CA GLU A 98 0.20 9.51 -19.39
C GLU A 98 -1.20 9.05 -19.84
N VAL A 99 -2.09 10.04 -20.06
CA VAL A 99 -3.43 9.79 -20.58
C VAL A 99 -3.38 9.75 -22.11
N GLY A 100 -3.72 8.62 -22.71
CA GLY A 100 -3.75 8.48 -24.18
C GLY A 100 -3.69 7.03 -24.64
N ASN A 101 -3.56 6.84 -25.95
CA ASN A 101 -3.33 5.54 -26.54
C ASN A 101 -1.89 5.12 -26.25
N GLN A 102 -1.71 4.00 -25.60
CA GLN A 102 -0.39 3.52 -25.23
C GLN A 102 -0.36 2.01 -25.05
N VAL A 103 0.82 1.45 -25.23
CA VAL A 103 1.14 0.09 -24.82
C VAL A 103 2.10 0.17 -23.64
N ILE A 104 1.68 -0.41 -22.52
CA ILE A 104 2.47 -0.45 -21.29
C ILE A 104 2.97 -1.87 -21.13
N GLU A 105 4.24 -2.08 -21.40
CA GLU A 105 4.89 -3.39 -21.29
C GLU A 105 5.73 -3.46 -20.01
N ARG A 106 5.56 -4.55 -19.29
CA ARG A 106 6.36 -4.87 -18.11
C ARG A 106 6.89 -6.29 -18.23
N THR A 107 8.18 -6.41 -18.16
CA THR A 107 8.89 -7.69 -18.33
C THR A 107 9.52 -8.16 -17.04
N LYS A 108 9.59 -9.48 -16.87
CA LYS A 108 10.21 -10.14 -15.69
C LYS A 108 9.57 -9.70 -14.37
N GLU A 109 8.29 -9.45 -14.38
CA GLU A 109 7.51 -9.24 -13.17
C GLU A 109 7.47 -10.50 -12.33
N VAL A 110 7.47 -10.37 -11.00
CA VAL A 110 7.48 -11.50 -10.08
C VAL A 110 6.22 -11.47 -9.22
N MET A 111 5.39 -12.49 -9.36
CA MET A 111 4.21 -12.67 -8.53
C MET A 111 4.60 -13.32 -7.20
N THR A 112 4.85 -12.52 -6.18
CA THR A 112 5.18 -12.99 -4.82
C THR A 112 3.96 -13.57 -4.10
N ASP A 113 2.83 -12.87 -4.17
CA ASP A 113 1.54 -13.30 -3.64
C ASP A 113 0.72 -14.05 -4.69
N ASN A 114 -0.52 -14.43 -4.38
CA ASN A 114 -1.39 -15.13 -5.33
C ASN A 114 -1.94 -14.21 -6.44
N HIS A 115 -1.77 -12.91 -6.31
CA HIS A 115 -2.20 -11.91 -7.30
C HIS A 115 -1.33 -10.67 -7.24
N CYS A 116 -1.40 -9.88 -8.31
CA CYS A 116 -0.86 -8.52 -8.39
C CYS A 116 -1.88 -7.58 -9.02
N ASP A 117 -2.15 -6.44 -8.39
CA ASP A 117 -3.10 -5.45 -8.88
C ASP A 117 -2.34 -4.32 -9.60
N TYR A 118 -2.85 -3.95 -10.78
CA TYR A 118 -2.35 -2.88 -11.61
C TYR A 118 -3.38 -1.76 -11.68
N PHE A 119 -3.01 -0.55 -11.27
CA PHE A 119 -3.86 0.63 -11.24
C PHE A 119 -3.61 1.49 -12.47
N LEU A 120 -4.68 1.92 -13.13
CA LEU A 120 -4.62 2.89 -14.21
C LEU A 120 -5.90 3.75 -14.23
N TYR A 121 -5.78 4.96 -14.78
CA TYR A 121 -6.90 5.89 -14.95
C TYR A 121 -7.19 6.03 -16.43
N LEU A 122 -8.43 5.70 -16.83
CA LEU A 122 -8.83 5.63 -18.23
C LEU A 122 -9.97 6.60 -18.50
N ARG A 123 -10.07 7.05 -19.75
CA ARG A 123 -11.14 7.91 -20.21
C ARG A 123 -12.31 7.10 -20.77
N GLU A 124 -13.48 7.66 -20.65
CA GLU A 124 -14.68 7.13 -21.33
C GLU A 124 -14.42 6.92 -22.83
N GLY A 125 -14.88 5.79 -23.34
CA GLY A 125 -14.76 5.38 -24.73
C GLY A 125 -13.50 4.63 -25.09
N GLN A 126 -12.45 4.69 -24.26
CA GLN A 126 -11.22 3.91 -24.49
C GLN A 126 -11.48 2.40 -24.35
N ASN A 127 -10.65 1.62 -25.04
CA ASN A 127 -10.64 0.18 -24.92
C ASN A 127 -9.36 -0.26 -24.23
N ILE A 128 -9.44 -1.32 -23.41
CA ILE A 128 -8.29 -1.96 -22.78
C ILE A 128 -8.20 -3.40 -23.26
N SER A 129 -6.99 -3.79 -23.62
CA SER A 129 -6.60 -5.17 -23.85
C SER A 129 -5.46 -5.54 -22.90
N VAL A 130 -5.48 -6.76 -22.37
CA VAL A 130 -4.43 -7.27 -21.48
C VAL A 130 -3.92 -8.61 -22.00
N SER A 131 -2.60 -8.71 -22.16
CA SER A 131 -1.94 -9.97 -22.47
C SER A 131 -0.90 -10.32 -21.43
N VAL A 132 -0.80 -11.59 -21.09
CA VAL A 132 0.16 -12.13 -20.10
C VAL A 132 0.90 -13.30 -20.72
N SER A 133 2.21 -13.40 -20.47
CA SER A 133 3.06 -14.45 -21.06
C SER A 133 2.80 -15.84 -20.51
N ASP A 134 2.26 -15.95 -19.29
CA ASP A 134 1.99 -17.24 -18.63
C ASP A 134 0.48 -17.54 -18.64
N ASN A 135 0.11 -18.67 -19.23
CA ASN A 135 -1.29 -19.12 -19.37
C ASN A 135 -1.92 -19.58 -18.03
N GLN A 136 -1.14 -19.71 -16.96
CA GLN A 136 -1.65 -19.99 -15.62
C GLN A 136 -2.02 -18.70 -14.86
N ILE A 137 -1.82 -17.53 -15.49
CA ILE A 137 -2.22 -16.24 -14.94
C ILE A 137 -3.47 -15.77 -15.67
N GLU A 138 -4.51 -15.52 -14.90
CA GLU A 138 -5.77 -14.92 -15.36
C GLU A 138 -5.72 -13.41 -15.17
N ALA A 139 -6.14 -12.65 -16.18
CA ALA A 139 -6.25 -11.20 -16.11
C ALA A 139 -7.71 -10.79 -15.97
N LEU A 140 -8.04 -10.09 -14.89
CA LEU A 140 -9.38 -9.64 -14.55
C LEU A 140 -9.39 -8.13 -14.32
N LEU A 141 -10.33 -7.42 -14.91
CA LEU A 141 -10.73 -6.11 -14.41
C LEU A 141 -11.63 -6.35 -13.19
N ILE A 142 -11.32 -5.70 -12.05
CA ILE A 142 -12.09 -5.85 -10.81
C ILE A 142 -12.72 -4.54 -10.34
N VAL A 143 -12.31 -3.41 -10.89
CA VAL A 143 -12.84 -2.07 -10.65
C VAL A 143 -12.86 -1.34 -12.00
N PRO A 144 -13.93 -0.63 -12.36
CA PRO A 144 -15.21 -0.44 -11.66
C PRO A 144 -16.17 -1.63 -11.77
N THR A 145 -15.94 -2.55 -12.67
CA THR A 145 -16.78 -3.72 -12.92
C THR A 145 -15.92 -4.96 -13.10
N LEU A 146 -16.54 -6.14 -12.97
CA LEU A 146 -15.83 -7.39 -13.20
C LEU A 146 -15.86 -7.73 -14.70
N HIS A 147 -14.68 -7.85 -15.32
CA HIS A 147 -14.51 -8.32 -16.69
C HIS A 147 -13.29 -9.24 -16.78
N ASN A 148 -13.43 -10.37 -17.48
CA ASN A 148 -12.31 -11.28 -17.73
C ASN A 148 -11.76 -11.02 -19.13
N PHE A 149 -10.49 -10.66 -19.24
CA PHE A 149 -9.83 -10.34 -20.50
C PHE A 149 -9.67 -11.55 -21.44
N ALA A 150 -9.86 -12.77 -20.95
CA ALA A 150 -9.99 -13.94 -21.82
C ALA A 150 -11.24 -13.89 -22.74
N ASN A 151 -12.23 -13.08 -22.37
CA ASN A 151 -13.46 -12.87 -23.16
C ASN A 151 -13.35 -11.74 -24.19
N GLY A 152 -12.18 -11.09 -24.27
CA GLY A 152 -11.91 -9.95 -25.18
C GLY A 152 -11.61 -8.65 -24.41
N ASP A 153 -11.54 -7.57 -25.17
CA ASP A 153 -11.19 -6.26 -24.66
C ASP A 153 -12.36 -5.64 -23.88
N TYR A 154 -12.03 -4.75 -22.96
CA TYR A 154 -13.01 -4.00 -22.19
C TYR A 154 -13.11 -2.56 -22.69
N ARG A 155 -14.35 -2.09 -22.93
CA ARG A 155 -14.62 -0.68 -23.24
C ARG A 155 -14.95 0.09 -21.97
N VAL A 156 -14.28 1.21 -21.80
CA VAL A 156 -14.40 2.09 -20.62
C VAL A 156 -15.68 2.93 -20.71
N ASP A 157 -16.57 2.79 -19.71
CA ASP A 157 -17.85 3.51 -19.66
C ASP A 157 -17.75 4.91 -19.05
N SER A 158 -16.76 5.17 -18.20
CA SER A 158 -16.56 6.46 -17.54
C SER A 158 -15.09 6.67 -17.14
N TYR A 159 -14.69 7.96 -17.01
CA TYR A 159 -13.37 8.26 -16.45
C TYR A 159 -13.33 7.87 -14.98
N ASP A 160 -12.52 6.86 -14.66
CA ASP A 160 -12.34 6.40 -13.30
C ASP A 160 -11.04 5.61 -13.15
N LYS A 161 -10.73 5.27 -11.89
CA LYS A 161 -9.69 4.32 -11.56
C LYS A 161 -10.11 2.91 -11.96
N HIS A 162 -9.30 2.27 -12.76
CA HIS A 162 -9.44 0.88 -13.15
C HIS A 162 -8.40 0.05 -12.44
N ILE A 163 -8.80 -1.15 -11.99
CA ILE A 163 -7.89 -2.09 -11.34
C ILE A 163 -7.91 -3.39 -12.13
N ILE A 164 -6.77 -3.71 -12.73
CA ILE A 164 -6.54 -4.99 -13.37
C ILE A 164 -5.83 -5.89 -12.37
N ARG A 165 -6.43 -7.02 -12.06
CA ARG A 165 -5.85 -8.06 -11.21
C ARG A 165 -5.30 -9.18 -12.07
N LEU A 166 -4.01 -9.45 -11.94
CA LEU A 166 -3.41 -10.67 -12.43
C LEU A 166 -3.39 -11.68 -11.30
N THR A 167 -4.05 -12.81 -11.46
CA THR A 167 -4.16 -13.84 -10.43
C THR A 167 -3.68 -15.20 -10.95
N TYR A 168 -2.95 -15.93 -10.11
CA TYR A 168 -2.57 -17.30 -10.45
C TYR A 168 -3.79 -18.22 -10.42
N ASN A 169 -4.07 -18.87 -11.54
CA ASN A 169 -5.19 -19.81 -11.75
C ASN A 169 -4.73 -21.16 -12.28
N GLY A 170 -3.47 -21.56 -11.96
CA GLY A 170 -2.93 -22.84 -12.35
C GLY A 170 -3.53 -24.01 -11.57
N ALA A 171 -3.55 -25.20 -12.17
CA ALA A 171 -4.04 -26.43 -11.57
C ALA A 171 -3.14 -26.97 -10.42
N THR A 172 -1.95 -26.42 -10.25
CA THR A 172 -0.96 -26.83 -9.25
C THR A 172 -0.67 -25.68 -8.28
N TYR A 173 0.18 -25.94 -7.28
CA TYR A 173 0.66 -24.87 -6.41
C TYR A 173 1.46 -23.84 -7.19
N LYS A 174 1.20 -22.56 -6.93
CA LYS A 174 1.95 -21.45 -7.52
C LYS A 174 3.44 -21.58 -7.19
N PRO A 175 4.34 -21.46 -8.19
CA PRO A 175 5.77 -21.34 -7.92
C PRO A 175 6.07 -20.15 -7.00
N LYS A 176 7.03 -20.28 -6.09
CA LYS A 176 7.36 -19.23 -5.11
C LYS A 176 7.67 -17.88 -5.76
N ASN A 177 8.34 -17.91 -6.91
CA ASN A 177 8.67 -16.74 -7.71
C ASN A 177 8.18 -16.98 -9.14
N LEU A 178 6.87 -16.83 -9.36
CA LEU A 178 6.30 -16.90 -10.70
C LEU A 178 6.69 -15.64 -11.48
N VAL A 179 7.50 -15.82 -12.50
CA VAL A 179 7.97 -14.75 -13.39
C VAL A 179 7.08 -14.68 -14.61
N TYR A 180 6.62 -13.48 -14.97
CA TYR A 180 5.75 -13.25 -16.11
C TYR A 180 6.04 -11.89 -16.77
N ASP A 181 5.59 -11.76 -18.00
CA ASP A 181 5.51 -10.49 -18.70
C ASP A 181 4.03 -10.13 -18.87
N VAL A 182 3.72 -8.85 -18.81
CA VAL A 182 2.38 -8.32 -19.04
C VAL A 182 2.43 -7.11 -19.96
N ALA A 183 1.50 -7.06 -20.92
CA ALA A 183 1.25 -5.88 -21.73
C ALA A 183 -0.20 -5.43 -21.56
N VAL A 184 -0.37 -4.15 -21.23
CA VAL A 184 -1.67 -3.48 -21.18
C VAL A 184 -1.71 -2.48 -22.34
N THR A 185 -2.62 -2.70 -23.28
CA THR A 185 -2.83 -1.81 -24.42
C THR A 185 -4.09 -0.98 -24.18
N VAL A 186 -3.94 0.34 -24.28
CA VAL A 186 -5.04 1.31 -24.20
C VAL A 186 -5.16 1.99 -25.57
N TYR A 187 -6.38 2.03 -26.14
CA TYR A 187 -6.65 2.61 -27.45
C TYR A 187 -8.08 3.18 -27.54
N ASP A 188 -8.28 4.14 -28.45
CA ASP A 188 -9.58 4.79 -28.72
C ASP A 188 -10.47 3.97 -29.65
#